data_4350bb0501300146cede26601bb5009f
#
_entry.id   4350bb0501300146cede26601bb5009f
#
_cell.length_a   1.000
_cell.length_b   1.000
_cell.length_c   1.000
_cell.angle_alpha   90.00
_cell.angle_beta   90.00
_cell.angle_gamma   90.00
#
_symmetry.space_group_name_H-M   'P 1'
#
loop_
_entity.id
_entity.type
_entity.pdbx_description
1 polymer ?
#
loop_
_entity_poly.entity_id
_entity_poly.type
_entity_poly.pdbx_seq_one_letter_code
_entity_poly.pdbx_strand_id
1 'polypeptide(L)'
;MDLRPAALMLISTVLLAGCWGTDRPAVESAASAAPASAAPPTSLAGKWTLSSAGAGSCAMTFGAQPEAVEGTIAPAGGCPYNFFTSRKWSYTTKGLLIRDHNAQVLAELGPAGPDRFEGKTGAGQEVVLSR
;
A
#
# COMPACT_ATOMS: atom_id res chain seq x y z
N MET A 1 -6.16 75.19 14.17
CA MET A 1 -5.61 75.65 12.92
C MET A 1 -5.48 74.40 12.10
N ASP A 2 -6.55 74.00 11.35
CA ASP A 2 -6.77 74.28 9.94
C ASP A 2 -5.81 73.40 9.09
N LEU A 3 -6.19 72.66 8.18
CA LEU A 3 -7.25 72.62 7.18
C LEU A 3 -7.41 71.27 6.62
N ARG A 4 -8.61 70.86 6.38
CA ARG A 4 -8.98 69.88 5.36
C ARG A 4 -8.62 70.40 3.95
N PRO A 5 -8.45 69.57 2.96
CA PRO A 5 -9.60 69.26 2.16
C PRO A 5 -9.72 67.85 1.64
N ALA A 6 -10.96 67.55 1.40
CA ALA A 6 -11.54 66.54 0.61
C ALA A 6 -11.07 66.55 -0.87
N ALA A 7 -10.93 65.36 -1.41
CA ALA A 7 -11.14 65.05 -2.81
C ALA A 7 -11.41 63.55 -2.88
N LEU A 8 -12.60 63.13 -3.05
CA LEU A 8 -13.39 62.99 -4.25
C LEU A 8 -12.77 62.07 -5.33
N MET A 9 -13.49 60.99 -5.53
CA MET A 9 -13.66 60.28 -6.79
C MET A 9 -12.55 59.29 -7.14
N LEU A 10 -12.84 58.06 -7.43
CA LEU A 10 -13.67 57.64 -8.54
C LEU A 10 -14.01 56.14 -8.37
N ILE A 11 -15.24 55.88 -8.44
CA ILE A 11 -15.83 54.61 -8.69
C ILE A 11 -15.32 54.13 -10.07
N SER A 12 -14.55 53.08 -10.07
CA SER A 12 -14.33 52.27 -11.26
C SER A 12 -14.91 50.91 -11.00
N THR A 13 -16.14 50.77 -11.28
CA THR A 13 -16.82 49.52 -11.52
C THR A 13 -16.16 48.85 -12.72
N VAL A 14 -15.25 47.94 -12.49
CA VAL A 14 -14.87 46.97 -13.51
C VAL A 14 -15.67 45.72 -13.22
N LEU A 15 -16.78 45.67 -13.88
CA LEU A 15 -17.46 44.41 -14.19
C LEU A 15 -16.55 43.58 -15.08
N LEU A 16 -15.74 42.79 -14.51
CA LEU A 16 -15.18 41.63 -15.18
C LEU A 16 -16.02 40.42 -14.81
N ALA A 17 -17.06 40.26 -15.57
CA ALA A 17 -17.62 38.96 -15.84
C ALA A 17 -16.55 38.14 -16.55
N GLY A 18 -15.71 37.49 -15.81
CA GLY A 18 -14.81 36.42 -16.26
C GLY A 18 -15.35 35.18 -15.64
N CYS A 19 -16.18 34.50 -16.32
CA CYS A 19 -15.87 33.21 -16.89
C CYS A 19 -15.06 32.34 -15.93
N TRP A 20 -15.75 31.43 -15.17
CA TRP A 20 -16.07 30.20 -15.85
C TRP A 20 -14.85 29.32 -16.06
N GLY A 21 -14.00 29.30 -15.15
CA GLY A 21 -13.13 28.17 -14.95
C GLY A 21 -13.87 27.13 -14.13
N THR A 22 -14.89 26.58 -14.67
CA THR A 22 -15.48 25.34 -14.16
C THR A 22 -14.69 24.14 -14.64
N ASP A 23 -13.45 24.34 -14.92
CA ASP A 23 -12.51 23.26 -14.95
C ASP A 23 -11.95 23.10 -13.54
N ARG A 24 -12.77 22.54 -12.72
CA ARG A 24 -12.25 21.84 -11.59
C ARG A 24 -11.84 20.48 -12.11
N PRO A 25 -10.56 20.28 -12.35
CA PRO A 25 -10.11 18.96 -12.73
C PRO A 25 -10.50 18.04 -11.58
N ALA A 26 -11.19 17.00 -11.90
CA ALA A 26 -11.53 15.93 -11.00
C ALA A 26 -10.29 15.16 -10.50
N VAL A 27 -9.18 15.83 -10.43
CA VAL A 27 -7.87 15.27 -10.08
C VAL A 27 -7.77 15.03 -8.58
N GLU A 28 -8.54 15.75 -7.79
CA GLU A 28 -8.49 15.58 -6.35
C GLU A 28 -9.11 14.27 -5.87
N SER A 29 -10.01 13.71 -6.64
CA SER A 29 -10.58 12.41 -6.31
C SER A 29 -9.58 11.26 -6.48
N ALA A 30 -8.59 11.44 -7.33
CA ALA A 30 -7.58 10.41 -7.57
C ALA A 30 -6.51 10.38 -6.47
N ALA A 31 -6.27 11.49 -5.79
CA ALA A 31 -5.25 11.58 -4.75
C ALA A 31 -5.65 10.91 -3.44
N SER A 32 -6.94 10.72 -3.21
CA SER A 32 -7.47 10.07 -2.01
C SER A 32 -7.92 8.63 -2.24
N ALA A 33 -7.79 8.11 -3.45
CA ALA A 33 -8.08 6.73 -3.71
C ALA A 33 -7.07 5.85 -2.97
N ALA A 34 -7.56 4.92 -2.15
CA ALA A 34 -6.74 3.85 -1.64
C ALA A 34 -6.06 3.14 -2.82
N PRO A 35 -4.80 2.71 -2.69
CA PRO A 35 -4.13 2.00 -3.76
C PRO A 35 -5.01 0.82 -4.20
N ALA A 36 -5.34 0.78 -5.47
CA ALA A 36 -6.15 -0.29 -6.02
C ALA A 36 -5.46 -1.62 -5.72
N SER A 37 -6.23 -2.58 -5.22
CA SER A 37 -5.72 -3.94 -5.04
C SER A 37 -5.41 -4.51 -6.41
N ALA A 38 -4.17 -4.81 -6.67
CA ALA A 38 -3.77 -5.54 -7.87
C ALA A 38 -3.92 -7.04 -7.62
N ALA A 39 -4.36 -7.77 -8.62
CA ALA A 39 -4.34 -9.22 -8.52
C ALA A 39 -2.89 -9.72 -8.43
N PRO A 40 -2.60 -10.72 -7.60
CA PRO A 40 -1.27 -11.32 -7.57
C PRO A 40 -0.95 -11.99 -8.91
N PRO A 41 0.33 -12.03 -9.32
CA PRO A 41 0.73 -12.60 -10.59
C PRO A 41 0.45 -14.12 -10.71
N THR A 42 0.24 -14.76 -9.57
CA THR A 42 -0.10 -16.17 -9.45
C THR A 42 -1.01 -16.38 -8.25
N SER A 43 -1.81 -17.45 -8.25
CA SER A 43 -2.61 -17.78 -7.07
C SER A 43 -1.70 -18.02 -5.87
N LEU A 44 -1.95 -17.31 -4.79
CA LEU A 44 -1.17 -17.44 -3.57
C LEU A 44 -1.59 -18.63 -2.71
N ALA A 45 -2.74 -19.24 -2.98
CA ALA A 45 -3.20 -20.41 -2.23
C ALA A 45 -2.21 -21.57 -2.33
N GLY A 46 -1.98 -22.25 -1.23
CA GLY A 46 -1.12 -23.43 -1.16
C GLY A 46 0.08 -23.28 -0.23
N LYS A 47 1.01 -24.21 -0.37
CA LYS A 47 2.23 -24.24 0.45
C LYS A 47 3.33 -23.41 -0.16
N TRP A 48 3.96 -22.63 0.66
CA TRP A 48 5.11 -21.79 0.33
C TRP A 48 6.24 -22.03 1.34
N THR A 49 7.45 -21.76 0.96
CA THR A 49 8.61 -21.79 1.83
C THR A 49 9.09 -20.36 2.04
N LEU A 50 9.09 -19.91 3.29
CA LEU A 50 9.73 -18.66 3.68
C LEU A 50 11.16 -18.96 4.11
N SER A 51 12.11 -18.22 3.59
CA SER A 51 13.52 -18.35 3.97
C SER A 51 14.19 -17.00 4.15
N SER A 52 15.22 -16.99 4.98
CA SER A 52 16.08 -15.84 5.17
C SER A 52 17.51 -16.30 5.35
N ALA A 53 18.46 -15.62 4.71
CA ALA A 53 19.87 -15.96 4.82
C ALA A 53 20.33 -15.88 6.28
N GLY A 54 20.90 -16.98 6.78
CA GLY A 54 21.41 -17.07 8.14
C GLY A 54 20.36 -17.27 9.25
N ALA A 55 19.08 -17.26 8.94
CA ALA A 55 18.00 -17.42 9.92
C ALA A 55 17.10 -18.64 9.68
N GLY A 56 17.38 -19.42 8.63
CA GLY A 56 16.65 -20.64 8.31
C GLY A 56 15.42 -20.44 7.43
N SER A 57 14.57 -21.44 7.41
CA SER A 57 13.37 -21.47 6.58
C SER A 57 12.23 -22.20 7.28
N CYS A 58 11.01 -21.90 6.85
CA CYS A 58 9.82 -22.61 7.31
C CYS A 58 8.77 -22.71 6.20
N ALA A 59 7.88 -23.67 6.34
CA ALA A 59 6.72 -23.77 5.47
C ALA A 59 5.60 -22.84 5.96
N MET A 60 4.92 -22.21 5.00
CA MET A 60 3.73 -21.42 5.23
C MET A 60 2.61 -21.89 4.34
N THR A 61 1.43 -22.11 4.88
CA THR A 61 0.24 -22.45 4.08
C THR A 61 -0.61 -21.19 3.91
N PHE A 62 -0.79 -20.79 2.68
CA PHE A 62 -1.63 -19.67 2.30
C PHE A 62 -3.02 -20.17 1.93
N GLY A 63 -4.03 -19.65 2.62
CA GLY A 63 -5.43 -19.90 2.32
C GLY A 63 -6.02 -18.72 1.58
N ALA A 64 -6.71 -18.99 0.48
CA ALA A 64 -7.40 -18.00 -0.31
C ALA A 64 -8.46 -18.65 -1.21
N GLN A 65 -9.45 -17.85 -1.60
CA GLN A 65 -10.29 -18.15 -2.74
C GLN A 65 -9.51 -17.92 -4.04
N PRO A 66 -9.90 -18.53 -5.15
CA PRO A 66 -9.33 -18.20 -6.45
C PRO A 66 -9.38 -16.68 -6.71
N GLU A 67 -8.29 -16.16 -7.26
CA GLU A 67 -8.14 -14.72 -7.59
C GLU A 67 -8.27 -13.76 -6.40
N ALA A 68 -8.25 -14.26 -5.16
CA ALA A 68 -8.30 -13.42 -3.99
C ALA A 68 -7.05 -12.52 -3.89
N VAL A 69 -7.26 -11.32 -3.42
CA VAL A 69 -6.18 -10.34 -3.12
C VAL A 69 -5.82 -10.32 -1.64
N GLU A 70 -6.47 -11.13 -0.83
CA GLU A 70 -6.19 -11.32 0.59
C GLU A 70 -6.58 -12.72 1.04
N GLY A 71 -6.04 -13.16 2.15
CA GLY A 71 -6.35 -14.46 2.72
C GLY A 71 -5.63 -14.70 4.02
N THR A 72 -5.63 -15.95 4.42
CA THR A 72 -5.04 -16.41 5.68
C THR A 72 -3.66 -17.01 5.49
N ILE A 73 -2.87 -17.03 6.55
CA ILE A 73 -1.59 -17.75 6.61
C ILE A 73 -1.59 -18.66 7.82
N ALA A 74 -1.14 -19.89 7.62
CA ALA A 74 -0.80 -20.82 8.67
C ALA A 74 0.70 -21.14 8.59
N PRO A 75 1.55 -20.52 9.42
CA PRO A 75 2.96 -20.84 9.45
C PRO A 75 3.21 -22.17 10.16
N ALA A 76 4.14 -22.96 9.66
CA ALA A 76 4.67 -24.11 10.36
C ALA A 76 5.63 -23.66 11.48
N GLY A 77 5.99 -24.58 12.37
CA GLY A 77 6.99 -24.30 13.40
C GLY A 77 8.35 -23.94 12.82
N GLY A 78 9.13 -23.17 13.57
CA GLY A 78 10.51 -22.83 13.21
C GLY A 78 10.65 -21.69 12.21
N CYS A 79 9.61 -20.90 11.98
CA CYS A 79 9.72 -19.71 11.13
C CYS A 79 10.71 -18.70 11.70
N PRO A 80 11.61 -18.16 10.86
CA PRO A 80 12.56 -17.15 11.30
C PRO A 80 11.86 -15.87 11.74
N TYR A 81 12.51 -15.12 12.60
CA TYR A 81 12.01 -13.86 13.14
C TYR A 81 10.60 -14.02 13.74
N ASN A 82 9.70 -13.09 13.45
CA ASN A 82 8.33 -13.11 13.96
C ASN A 82 7.31 -13.76 13.01
N PHE A 83 7.74 -14.44 11.97
CA PHE A 83 6.82 -15.04 11.00
C PHE A 83 5.96 -16.17 11.55
N PHE A 84 6.30 -16.75 12.68
CA PHE A 84 5.43 -17.68 13.40
C PHE A 84 4.11 -17.03 13.87
N THR A 85 4.05 -15.70 13.93
CA THR A 85 2.83 -14.93 14.25
C THR A 85 1.98 -14.58 13.03
N SER A 86 2.44 -14.89 11.82
CA SER A 86 1.72 -14.61 10.57
C SER A 86 0.32 -15.20 10.60
N ARG A 87 -0.67 -14.43 10.15
CA ARG A 87 -2.07 -14.89 10.10
C ARG A 87 -2.80 -14.46 8.85
N LYS A 88 -2.37 -13.36 8.24
CA LYS A 88 -3.04 -12.77 7.08
C LYS A 88 -2.03 -12.33 6.03
N TRP A 89 -2.47 -12.37 4.79
CA TRP A 89 -1.76 -11.75 3.69
C TRP A 89 -2.72 -10.87 2.88
N SER A 90 -2.18 -9.87 2.23
CA SER A 90 -2.87 -9.09 1.22
C SER A 90 -1.92 -8.73 0.09
N TYR A 91 -2.43 -8.67 -1.13
CA TYR A 91 -1.68 -8.25 -2.29
C TYR A 91 -2.16 -6.89 -2.77
N THR A 92 -1.23 -6.00 -2.96
CA THR A 92 -1.50 -4.63 -3.39
C THR A 92 -0.61 -4.28 -4.58
N THR A 93 -0.75 -3.08 -5.12
CA THR A 93 0.16 -2.57 -6.15
C THR A 93 1.62 -2.49 -5.70
N LYS A 94 1.87 -2.51 -4.39
CA LYS A 94 3.21 -2.54 -3.81
C LYS A 94 3.78 -3.95 -3.63
N GLY A 95 2.94 -4.97 -3.74
CA GLY A 95 3.32 -6.36 -3.56
C GLY A 95 2.54 -7.10 -2.49
N LEU A 96 3.11 -8.19 -2.03
CA LEU A 96 2.56 -9.08 -1.03
C LEU A 96 2.91 -8.58 0.37
N LEU A 97 1.90 -8.31 1.17
CA LEU A 97 2.05 -7.95 2.58
C LEU A 97 1.72 -9.15 3.45
N ILE A 98 2.61 -9.50 4.35
CA ILE A 98 2.40 -10.52 5.39
C ILE A 98 2.15 -9.80 6.71
N ARG A 99 1.06 -10.18 7.39
CA ARG A 99 0.63 -9.55 8.64
C ARG A 99 0.40 -10.58 9.74
N ASP A 100 0.61 -10.12 10.97
CA ASP A 100 0.31 -10.89 12.17
C ASP A 100 -1.18 -10.82 12.56
N HIS A 101 -1.51 -11.38 13.70
CA HIS A 101 -2.86 -11.37 14.26
C HIS A 101 -3.34 -9.97 14.70
N ASN A 102 -2.44 -9.02 14.90
CA ASN A 102 -2.72 -7.61 15.20
C ASN A 102 -2.77 -6.73 13.96
N ALA A 103 -2.73 -7.33 12.77
CA ALA A 103 -2.64 -6.63 11.49
C ALA A 103 -1.35 -5.82 11.27
N GLN A 104 -0.32 -6.03 12.08
CA GLN A 104 0.99 -5.44 11.86
C GLN A 104 1.68 -6.10 10.67
N VAL A 105 2.30 -5.29 9.83
CA VAL A 105 3.06 -5.76 8.68
C VAL A 105 4.37 -6.36 9.16
N LEU A 106 4.55 -7.65 8.91
CA LEU A 106 5.80 -8.37 9.19
C LEU A 106 6.80 -8.23 8.05
N ALA A 107 6.32 -8.27 6.81
CA ALA A 107 7.14 -8.06 5.62
C ALA A 107 6.32 -7.53 4.45
N GLU A 108 7.02 -6.86 3.55
CA GLU A 108 6.54 -6.45 2.24
C GLU A 108 7.43 -7.10 1.18
N LEU A 109 6.83 -7.89 0.30
CA LEU A 109 7.53 -8.70 -0.67
C LEU A 109 7.07 -8.36 -2.09
N GLY A 110 8.02 -8.01 -2.95
CA GLY A 110 7.76 -7.82 -4.38
C GLY A 110 7.84 -9.15 -5.15
N PRO A 111 7.16 -9.27 -6.30
CA PRO A 111 7.29 -10.43 -7.16
C PRO A 111 8.70 -10.49 -7.75
N ALA A 112 9.33 -11.66 -7.63
CA ALA A 112 10.66 -11.94 -8.15
C ALA A 112 10.66 -13.11 -9.17
N GLY A 113 9.48 -13.56 -9.53
CA GLY A 113 9.24 -14.64 -10.47
C GLY A 113 7.82 -15.19 -10.31
N PRO A 114 7.43 -16.18 -11.11
CA PRO A 114 6.07 -16.72 -11.08
C PRO A 114 5.69 -17.35 -9.73
N ASP A 115 6.64 -17.97 -9.06
CA ASP A 115 6.45 -18.63 -7.77
C ASP A 115 7.48 -18.15 -6.73
N ARG A 116 7.84 -16.87 -6.79
CA ARG A 116 8.85 -16.27 -5.93
C ARG A 116 8.54 -14.82 -5.63
N PHE A 117 8.63 -14.50 -4.36
CA PHE A 117 8.55 -13.13 -3.82
C PHE A 117 9.78 -12.85 -2.97
N GLU A 118 10.28 -11.65 -3.03
CA GLU A 118 11.44 -11.21 -2.25
C GLU A 118 11.17 -9.84 -1.63
N GLY A 119 11.72 -9.62 -0.47
CA GLY A 119 11.57 -8.34 0.19
C GLY A 119 12.21 -8.30 1.56
N LYS A 120 11.70 -7.42 2.40
CA LYS A 120 12.30 -7.16 3.71
C LYS A 120 11.24 -7.14 4.81
N THR A 121 11.68 -7.54 6.00
CA THR A 121 10.91 -7.31 7.23
C THR A 121 10.94 -5.84 7.60
N GLY A 122 10.07 -5.44 8.53
CA GLY A 122 10.11 -4.09 9.10
C GLY A 122 11.45 -3.71 9.76
N ALA A 123 12.25 -4.71 10.14
CA ALA A 123 13.60 -4.52 10.69
C ALA A 123 14.71 -4.54 9.62
N GLY A 124 14.36 -4.67 8.33
CA GLY A 124 15.29 -4.63 7.21
C GLY A 124 15.94 -5.97 6.86
N GLN A 125 15.54 -7.07 7.48
CA GLN A 125 16.07 -8.40 7.14
C GLN A 125 15.47 -8.90 5.82
N GLU A 126 16.31 -9.42 4.97
CA GLU A 126 15.89 -9.96 3.68
C GLU A 126 15.18 -11.31 3.86
N VAL A 127 14.08 -11.47 3.17
CA VAL A 127 13.29 -12.71 3.17
C VAL A 127 12.83 -13.04 1.77
N VAL A 128 12.73 -14.33 1.52
CA VAL A 128 12.28 -14.91 0.25
C VAL A 128 11.14 -15.85 0.54
N LEU A 129 10.08 -15.74 -0.22
CA LEU A 129 8.95 -16.66 -0.23
C LEU A 129 8.92 -17.36 -1.59
N SER A 130 8.96 -18.66 -1.61
CA SER A 130 8.99 -19.44 -2.85
C SER A 130 8.24 -20.76 -2.73
N ARG A 131 7.86 -21.35 -3.84
CA ARG A 131 7.31 -22.70 -3.92
C ARG A 131 7.81 -23.46 -5.14
#